data_b6ddc4e3a2fda130f52da5b2404f6c84
#
_entry.id   b6ddc4e3a2fda130f52da5b2404f6c84
#
_cell.length_a   1.000
_cell.length_b   1.000
_cell.length_c   1.000
_cell.angle_alpha   90.00
_cell.angle_beta   90.00
_cell.angle_gamma   90.00
#
_symmetry.space_group_name_H-M   'P 1'
#
loop_
_entity.id
_entity.type
_entity.pdbx_description
1 polymer ?
#
loop_
_entity_poly.entity_id
_entity_poly.type
_entity_poly.pdbx_seq_one_letter_code
_entity_poly.pdbx_strand_id
1 'polypeptide(L)'
;MRVLLISGNREDVDIRVPALGLACVASATEHAGHETRLLDLMVTKSPQTAVSEAIEEFRPEVIGLSVRNIDDQRMRNPRFLLDQAREAIAWCRQSSDAPIVLGGAGFSILPRPILQYLDVEMGIQGEGETIFPELLRFLKSGEPVCELPGVYQRGKNAPVRRVFSKQLDLFPLPDPSLIAHSLTGAKDAPVPVQTRRGCPFSCSYCSTPTIEGQLVRWRSPELIVAWMARW
;
A
#
# COMPACT_ATOMS: atom_id res chain seq x y z
N MET A 1 -2.60 -16.19 -8.25
CA MET A 1 -3.32 -16.00 -6.97
C MET A 1 -4.28 -14.84 -7.12
N ARG A 2 -5.41 -14.88 -6.42
CA ARG A 2 -6.32 -13.74 -6.26
C ARG A 2 -5.88 -12.92 -5.06
N VAL A 3 -5.66 -11.63 -5.27
CA VAL A 3 -5.09 -10.71 -4.28
C VAL A 3 -6.02 -9.52 -4.09
N LEU A 4 -6.60 -9.38 -2.91
CA LEU A 4 -7.40 -8.21 -2.55
C LEU A 4 -6.49 -7.15 -1.92
N LEU A 5 -6.43 -5.97 -2.52
CA LEU A 5 -5.65 -4.83 -2.03
C LEU A 5 -6.60 -3.79 -1.43
N ILE A 6 -6.42 -3.49 -0.14
CA ILE A 6 -7.29 -2.58 0.60
C ILE A 6 -6.53 -1.32 0.97
N SER A 7 -7.05 -0.15 0.56
CA SER A 7 -6.64 1.15 1.10
C SER A 7 -7.37 1.39 2.42
N GLY A 8 -6.64 1.28 3.54
CA GLY A 8 -7.22 1.41 4.88
C GLY A 8 -7.51 2.85 5.31
N ASN A 9 -7.15 3.85 4.49
CA ASN A 9 -7.40 5.25 4.80
C ASN A 9 -8.89 5.60 4.65
N ARG A 10 -9.46 6.21 5.70
CA ARG A 10 -10.85 6.68 5.72
C ARG A 10 -10.96 8.17 6.04
N GLU A 11 -9.82 8.88 6.03
CA GLU A 11 -9.79 10.30 6.31
C GLU A 11 -10.23 11.09 5.07
N ASP A 12 -11.49 11.54 5.09
CA ASP A 12 -12.03 12.46 4.11
C ASP A 12 -11.60 13.88 4.51
N VAL A 13 -10.58 14.36 3.84
CA VAL A 13 -10.08 15.74 3.95
C VAL A 13 -10.54 16.51 2.71
N ASP A 14 -10.40 17.86 2.73
CA ASP A 14 -10.86 18.74 1.67
C ASP A 14 -10.42 18.32 0.25
N ILE A 15 -9.28 17.62 0.13
CA ILE A 15 -8.79 17.07 -1.12
C ILE A 15 -8.66 15.55 -0.96
N ARG A 16 -9.49 14.80 -1.68
CA ARG A 16 -9.35 13.34 -1.76
C ARG A 16 -8.07 12.99 -2.48
N VAL A 17 -7.25 12.17 -1.85
CA VAL A 17 -6.00 11.68 -2.45
C VAL A 17 -6.13 10.18 -2.67
N PRO A 18 -6.30 9.74 -3.93
CA PRO A 18 -6.35 8.32 -4.27
C PRO A 18 -5.12 7.55 -3.78
N ALA A 19 -5.29 6.26 -3.58
CA ALA A 19 -4.23 5.36 -3.12
C ALA A 19 -3.25 5.00 -4.26
N LEU A 20 -2.58 6.01 -4.87
CA LEU A 20 -1.69 5.82 -6.02
C LEU A 20 -0.63 4.73 -5.77
N GLY A 21 0.02 4.75 -4.60
CA GLY A 21 1.03 3.74 -4.27
C GLY A 21 0.47 2.31 -4.25
N LEU A 22 -0.76 2.15 -3.75
CA LEU A 22 -1.43 0.84 -3.76
C LEU A 22 -1.83 0.42 -5.17
N ALA A 23 -2.27 1.35 -6.01
CA ALA A 23 -2.56 1.09 -7.42
C ALA A 23 -1.30 0.70 -8.22
N CYS A 24 -0.13 1.29 -7.91
CA CYS A 24 1.15 0.86 -8.47
C CYS A 24 1.49 -0.59 -8.08
N VAL A 25 1.26 -0.96 -6.82
CA VAL A 25 1.45 -2.35 -6.34
C VAL A 25 0.46 -3.29 -7.03
N ALA A 26 -0.80 -2.89 -7.22
CA ALA A 26 -1.78 -3.66 -7.97
C ALA A 26 -1.29 -3.96 -9.39
N SER A 27 -0.90 -2.93 -10.13
CA SER A 27 -0.38 -3.09 -11.50
C SER A 27 0.87 -3.98 -11.56
N ALA A 28 1.80 -3.85 -10.63
CA ALA A 28 2.98 -4.71 -10.57
C ALA A 28 2.60 -6.18 -10.28
N THR A 29 1.59 -6.38 -9.44
CA THR A 29 1.06 -7.70 -9.08
C THR A 29 0.37 -8.36 -10.28
N GLU A 30 -0.40 -7.59 -11.05
CA GLU A 30 -1.03 -8.06 -12.30
C GLU A 30 0.01 -8.43 -13.37
N HIS A 31 1.05 -7.62 -13.54
CA HIS A 31 2.16 -7.92 -14.45
C HIS A 31 2.92 -9.20 -14.07
N ALA A 32 2.91 -9.56 -12.79
CA ALA A 32 3.46 -10.82 -12.29
C ALA A 32 2.50 -12.03 -12.47
N GLY A 33 1.35 -11.83 -13.14
CA GLY A 33 0.39 -12.90 -13.46
C GLY A 33 -0.58 -13.25 -12.33
N HIS A 34 -0.80 -12.35 -11.39
CA HIS A 34 -1.82 -12.48 -10.36
C HIS A 34 -3.08 -11.70 -10.75
N GLU A 35 -4.22 -12.12 -10.21
CA GLU A 35 -5.48 -11.39 -10.35
C GLU A 35 -5.63 -10.44 -9.15
N THR A 36 -5.88 -9.15 -9.37
CA THR A 36 -6.00 -8.17 -8.30
C THR A 36 -7.38 -7.53 -8.26
N ARG A 37 -7.82 -7.20 -7.06
CA ARG A 37 -8.97 -6.31 -6.82
C ARG A 37 -8.53 -5.23 -5.83
N LEU A 38 -8.79 -3.96 -6.15
CA LEU A 38 -8.49 -2.84 -5.26
C LEU A 38 -9.79 -2.35 -4.61
N LEU A 39 -9.78 -2.22 -3.29
CA LEU A 39 -10.86 -1.66 -2.48
C LEU A 39 -10.34 -0.42 -1.74
N ASP A 40 -10.92 0.75 -2.02
CA ASP A 40 -10.61 1.99 -1.31
C ASP A 40 -11.70 2.30 -0.28
N LEU A 41 -11.35 2.17 1.01
CA LEU A 41 -12.31 2.39 2.10
C LEU A 41 -12.70 3.87 2.28
N MET A 42 -11.96 4.80 1.70
CA MET A 42 -12.26 6.24 1.77
C MET A 42 -13.55 6.60 1.03
N VAL A 43 -13.89 5.86 -0.04
CA VAL A 43 -15.07 6.14 -0.86
C VAL A 43 -16.26 5.24 -0.56
N THR A 44 -16.14 4.36 0.41
CA THR A 44 -17.23 3.45 0.81
C THR A 44 -18.09 4.06 1.89
N LYS A 45 -19.42 3.92 1.77
CA LYS A 45 -20.38 4.37 2.81
C LYS A 45 -20.41 3.44 4.02
N SER A 46 -20.19 2.15 3.80
CA SER A 46 -20.21 1.09 4.81
C SER A 46 -18.94 0.25 4.66
N PRO A 47 -17.81 0.67 5.25
CA PRO A 47 -16.52 -0.01 5.06
C PRO A 47 -16.53 -1.49 5.43
N GLN A 48 -17.18 -1.86 6.52
CA GLN A 48 -17.33 -3.27 6.95
C GLN A 48 -18.03 -4.11 5.88
N THR A 49 -19.19 -3.66 5.41
CA THR A 49 -19.96 -4.36 4.38
C THR A 49 -19.16 -4.49 3.10
N ALA A 50 -18.50 -3.41 2.66
CA ALA A 50 -17.68 -3.43 1.45
C ALA A 50 -16.50 -4.42 1.53
N VAL A 51 -15.87 -4.55 2.71
CA VAL A 51 -14.81 -5.56 2.93
C VAL A 51 -15.37 -6.97 2.85
N SER A 52 -16.50 -7.24 3.54
CA SER A 52 -17.13 -8.57 3.53
C SER A 52 -17.57 -8.98 2.12
N GLU A 53 -18.28 -8.11 1.41
CA GLU A 53 -18.73 -8.35 0.04
C GLU A 53 -17.54 -8.58 -0.92
N ALA A 54 -16.48 -7.75 -0.82
CA ALA A 54 -15.30 -7.92 -1.66
C ALA A 54 -14.61 -9.27 -1.41
N ILE A 55 -14.56 -9.74 -0.17
CA ILE A 55 -13.97 -11.03 0.19
C ILE A 55 -14.87 -12.20 -0.28
N GLU A 56 -16.17 -12.13 -0.06
CA GLU A 56 -17.11 -13.18 -0.46
C GLU A 56 -17.15 -13.38 -1.98
N GLU A 57 -17.19 -12.28 -2.74
CA GLU A 57 -17.22 -12.30 -4.20
C GLU A 57 -15.88 -12.74 -4.80
N PHE A 58 -14.79 -12.13 -4.34
CA PHE A 58 -13.46 -12.31 -4.96
C PHE A 58 -12.71 -13.52 -4.42
N ARG A 59 -13.00 -13.96 -3.18
CA ARG A 59 -12.34 -15.08 -2.50
C ARG A 59 -10.82 -14.98 -2.56
N PRO A 60 -10.23 -13.93 -1.98
CA PRO A 60 -8.80 -13.70 -2.08
C PRO A 60 -8.00 -14.79 -1.38
N GLU A 61 -6.85 -15.12 -1.96
CA GLU A 61 -5.85 -16.02 -1.36
C GLU A 61 -4.85 -15.26 -0.50
N VAL A 62 -4.71 -13.93 -0.73
CA VAL A 62 -3.91 -12.99 0.06
C VAL A 62 -4.61 -11.64 0.10
N ILE A 63 -4.56 -10.98 1.25
CA ILE A 63 -5.07 -9.62 1.45
C ILE A 63 -3.90 -8.69 1.74
N GLY A 64 -3.69 -7.68 0.89
CA GLY A 64 -2.76 -6.57 1.14
C GLY A 64 -3.49 -5.37 1.74
N LEU A 65 -3.07 -4.88 2.90
CA LEU A 65 -3.66 -3.69 3.53
C LEU A 65 -2.64 -2.56 3.61
N SER A 66 -2.97 -1.45 2.97
CA SER A 66 -2.15 -0.24 2.98
C SER A 66 -2.47 0.64 4.19
N VAL A 67 -1.49 0.79 5.07
CA VAL A 67 -1.50 1.76 6.18
C VAL A 67 -0.83 3.04 5.67
N ARG A 68 -1.63 4.06 5.35
CA ARG A 68 -1.10 5.30 4.80
C ARG A 68 -0.56 6.24 5.86
N ASN A 69 -1.35 6.49 6.91
CA ASN A 69 -1.04 7.43 7.98
C ASN A 69 -1.08 6.70 9.33
N ILE A 70 -0.22 7.12 10.26
CA ILE A 70 -0.23 6.67 11.66
C ILE A 70 -1.17 7.55 12.50
N ASP A 71 -1.15 8.84 12.22
CA ASP A 71 -1.98 9.86 12.85
C ASP A 71 -2.42 10.92 11.83
N ASP A 72 -3.22 11.88 12.27
CA ASP A 72 -3.71 13.00 11.45
C ASP A 72 -2.78 14.23 11.47
N GLN A 73 -1.60 14.11 12.07
CA GLN A 73 -0.56 15.14 12.16
C GLN A 73 -1.03 16.47 12.80
N ARG A 74 -2.14 16.45 13.53
CA ARG A 74 -2.61 17.64 14.24
C ARG A 74 -1.82 17.83 15.53
N MET A 75 -1.22 19.01 15.70
CA MET A 75 -0.43 19.31 16.89
C MET A 75 -1.29 19.32 18.18
N ARG A 76 -2.55 19.77 18.06
CA ARG A 76 -3.50 19.75 19.17
C ARG A 76 -4.51 18.64 18.95
N ASN A 77 -4.66 17.74 19.95
CA ASN A 77 -5.59 16.65 19.94
C ASN A 77 -5.42 15.73 18.71
N PRO A 78 -4.23 15.09 18.54
CA PRO A 78 -3.96 14.22 17.43
C PRO A 78 -4.87 12.99 17.48
N ARG A 79 -5.36 12.54 16.31
CA ARG A 79 -6.11 11.29 16.19
C ARG A 79 -5.17 10.18 15.72
N PHE A 80 -5.23 9.05 16.40
CA PHE A 80 -4.46 7.87 16.07
C PHE A 80 -5.22 7.03 15.04
N LEU A 81 -4.68 6.93 13.82
CA LEU A 81 -5.38 6.35 12.68
C LEU A 81 -5.14 4.84 12.50
N LEU A 82 -4.23 4.24 13.25
CA LEU A 82 -4.02 2.78 13.22
C LEU A 82 -5.23 2.00 13.74
N ASP A 83 -6.11 2.61 14.53
CA ASP A 83 -7.36 1.97 14.96
C ASP A 83 -8.29 1.69 13.77
N GLN A 84 -8.30 2.55 12.75
CA GLN A 84 -9.04 2.30 11.51
C GLN A 84 -8.48 1.09 10.75
N ALA A 85 -7.15 0.93 10.73
CA ALA A 85 -6.52 -0.24 10.14
C ALA A 85 -6.83 -1.51 10.94
N ARG A 86 -6.87 -1.43 12.28
CA ARG A 86 -7.26 -2.55 13.16
C ARG A 86 -8.70 -3.01 12.89
N GLU A 87 -9.63 -2.08 12.73
CA GLU A 87 -11.01 -2.41 12.36
C GLU A 87 -11.09 -3.12 11.00
N ALA A 88 -10.39 -2.59 9.97
CA ALA A 88 -10.34 -3.21 8.66
C ALA A 88 -9.77 -4.64 8.70
N ILE A 89 -8.71 -4.87 9.50
CA ILE A 89 -8.14 -6.20 9.73
C ILE A 89 -9.16 -7.13 10.41
N ALA A 90 -9.89 -6.62 11.41
CA ALA A 90 -10.93 -7.41 12.08
C ALA A 90 -12.05 -7.84 11.12
N TRP A 91 -12.49 -6.95 10.23
CA TRP A 91 -13.47 -7.30 9.20
C TRP A 91 -12.94 -8.33 8.20
N CYS A 92 -11.68 -8.20 7.79
CA CYS A 92 -11.05 -9.21 6.93
C CYS A 92 -11.02 -10.59 7.59
N ARG A 93 -10.64 -10.66 8.86
CA ARG A 93 -10.56 -11.92 9.63
C ARG A 93 -11.93 -12.55 9.93
N GLN A 94 -12.98 -11.76 9.98
CA GLN A 94 -14.35 -12.25 10.11
C GLN A 94 -14.84 -12.98 8.85
N SER A 95 -14.30 -12.59 7.68
CA SER A 95 -14.76 -13.06 6.38
C SER A 95 -13.78 -14.01 5.68
N SER A 96 -12.51 -14.12 6.13
CA SER A 96 -11.49 -14.95 5.48
C SER A 96 -10.32 -15.29 6.38
N ASP A 97 -9.74 -16.48 6.17
CA ASP A 97 -8.47 -16.92 6.76
C ASP A 97 -7.26 -16.54 5.89
N ALA A 98 -7.44 -15.82 4.79
CA ALA A 98 -6.36 -15.41 3.92
C ALA A 98 -5.31 -14.58 4.68
N PRO A 99 -4.00 -14.83 4.48
CA PRO A 99 -2.96 -14.07 5.14
C PRO A 99 -3.04 -12.58 4.78
N ILE A 100 -2.90 -11.74 5.81
CA ILE A 100 -2.89 -10.28 5.66
C ILE A 100 -1.44 -9.80 5.63
N VAL A 101 -1.11 -9.00 4.62
CA VAL A 101 0.20 -8.35 4.44
C VAL A 101 0.04 -6.85 4.56
N LEU A 102 0.73 -6.23 5.53
CA LEU A 102 0.72 -4.78 5.69
C LEU A 102 1.72 -4.10 4.75
N GLY A 103 1.38 -2.90 4.34
CA GLY A 103 2.26 -2.02 3.56
C GLY A 103 1.85 -0.55 3.68
N GLY A 104 2.40 0.29 2.80
CA GLY A 104 2.09 1.70 2.73
C GLY A 104 3.07 2.60 3.49
N ALA A 105 2.89 3.92 3.32
CA ALA A 105 3.81 4.92 3.84
C ALA A 105 3.88 4.91 5.38
N GLY A 106 2.75 4.88 6.06
CA GLY A 106 2.69 4.82 7.52
C GLY A 106 3.33 3.56 8.07
N PHE A 107 3.04 2.40 7.48
CA PHE A 107 3.72 1.15 7.87
C PHE A 107 5.25 1.25 7.70
N SER A 108 5.71 1.87 6.62
CA SER A 108 7.14 1.99 6.32
C SER A 108 7.93 2.83 7.34
N ILE A 109 7.26 3.68 8.12
CA ILE A 109 7.90 4.49 9.17
C ILE A 109 8.25 3.62 10.39
N LEU A 110 7.32 2.80 10.87
CA LEU A 110 7.45 2.01 12.09
C LEU A 110 6.97 0.56 11.90
N PRO A 111 7.64 -0.27 11.05
CA PRO A 111 7.13 -1.59 10.66
C PRO A 111 6.86 -2.52 11.86
N ARG A 112 7.86 -2.70 12.75
CA ARG A 112 7.73 -3.64 13.88
C ARG A 112 6.67 -3.23 14.90
N PRO A 113 6.65 -1.98 15.40
CA PRO A 113 5.59 -1.53 16.30
C PRO A 113 4.19 -1.70 15.69
N ILE A 114 4.04 -1.42 14.39
CA ILE A 114 2.75 -1.53 13.72
C ILE A 114 2.31 -2.99 13.56
N LEU A 115 3.21 -3.92 13.20
CA LEU A 115 2.89 -5.35 13.18
C LEU A 115 2.41 -5.84 14.55
N GLN A 116 3.10 -5.43 15.61
CA GLN A 116 2.73 -5.79 16.98
C GLN A 116 1.39 -5.17 17.39
N TYR A 117 1.20 -3.88 17.10
CA TYR A 117 -0.01 -3.14 17.47
C TYR A 117 -1.26 -3.67 16.76
N LEU A 118 -1.13 -4.01 15.47
CA LEU A 118 -2.22 -4.52 14.64
C LEU A 118 -2.37 -6.05 14.68
N ASP A 119 -1.46 -6.74 15.39
CA ASP A 119 -1.44 -8.19 15.51
C ASP A 119 -1.41 -8.90 14.14
N VAL A 120 -0.60 -8.41 13.20
CA VAL A 120 -0.45 -8.99 11.85
C VAL A 120 0.93 -9.61 11.71
N GLU A 121 1.00 -10.77 11.00
CA GLU A 121 2.22 -11.58 10.95
C GLU A 121 3.32 -10.95 10.09
N MET A 122 2.96 -10.24 9.02
CA MET A 122 3.96 -9.75 8.07
C MET A 122 3.57 -8.43 7.41
N GLY A 123 4.59 -7.73 6.90
CA GLY A 123 4.39 -6.51 6.12
C GLY A 123 5.65 -6.09 5.38
N ILE A 124 5.48 -5.21 4.40
CA ILE A 124 6.51 -4.74 3.49
C ILE A 124 6.82 -3.27 3.75
N GLN A 125 8.08 -2.96 4.05
CA GLN A 125 8.59 -1.61 4.17
C GLN A 125 9.14 -1.10 2.84
N GLY A 126 8.73 0.09 2.41
CA GLY A 126 9.22 0.75 1.20
C GLY A 126 8.44 0.40 -0.06
N GLU A 127 9.13 0.08 -1.14
CA GLU A 127 8.53 -0.16 -2.46
C GLU A 127 7.92 -1.55 -2.58
N GLY A 128 6.59 -1.60 -2.62
CA GLY A 128 5.85 -2.85 -2.73
C GLY A 128 5.86 -3.46 -4.13
N GLU A 129 6.12 -2.70 -5.18
CA GLU A 129 6.01 -3.15 -6.57
C GLU A 129 6.94 -4.32 -6.91
N THR A 130 8.11 -4.38 -6.28
CA THR A 130 9.04 -5.51 -6.47
C THR A 130 8.79 -6.62 -5.46
N ILE A 131 8.63 -6.22 -4.19
CA ILE A 131 8.67 -7.17 -3.08
C ILE A 131 7.34 -7.90 -2.91
N PHE A 132 6.21 -7.26 -3.17
CA PHE A 132 4.92 -7.90 -2.98
C PHE A 132 4.65 -9.05 -3.96
N PRO A 133 4.89 -8.91 -5.29
CA PRO A 133 4.80 -10.06 -6.20
C PRO A 133 5.74 -11.21 -5.83
N GLU A 134 6.96 -10.90 -5.38
CA GLU A 134 7.91 -11.92 -4.94
C GLU A 134 7.45 -12.59 -3.64
N LEU A 135 6.89 -11.84 -2.69
CA LEU A 135 6.28 -12.40 -1.48
C LEU A 135 5.14 -13.37 -1.81
N LEU A 136 4.31 -13.03 -2.81
CA LEU A 136 3.24 -13.93 -3.26
C LEU A 136 3.79 -15.25 -3.82
N ARG A 137 4.92 -15.19 -4.53
CA ARG A 137 5.62 -16.39 -5.01
C ARG A 137 6.08 -17.27 -3.84
N PHE A 138 6.70 -16.67 -2.81
CA PHE A 138 7.14 -17.37 -1.60
C PHE A 138 5.96 -17.97 -0.81
N LEU A 139 4.88 -17.23 -0.65
CA LEU A 139 3.68 -17.74 0.02
C LEU A 139 3.06 -18.93 -0.74
N LYS A 140 3.10 -18.89 -2.08
CA LYS A 140 2.60 -19.99 -2.91
C LYS A 140 3.48 -21.24 -2.87
N SER A 141 4.82 -21.07 -2.83
CA SER A 141 5.77 -22.18 -2.80
C SER A 141 6.01 -22.73 -1.39
N GLY A 142 5.60 -22.01 -0.33
CA GLY A 142 5.91 -22.37 1.05
C GLY A 142 7.36 -22.05 1.46
N GLU A 143 8.07 -21.25 0.66
CA GLU A 143 9.42 -20.79 0.97
C GLU A 143 9.45 -19.81 2.15
N PRO A 144 10.55 -19.74 2.93
CA PRO A 144 10.63 -18.86 4.11
C PRO A 144 10.71 -17.39 3.70
N VAL A 145 9.66 -16.63 3.96
CA VAL A 145 9.53 -15.20 3.59
C VAL A 145 10.54 -14.28 4.32
N CYS A 146 11.20 -14.76 5.37
CA CYS A 146 12.19 -13.97 6.12
C CYS A 146 13.46 -13.65 5.32
N GLU A 147 13.68 -14.29 4.18
CA GLU A 147 14.81 -14.03 3.29
C GLU A 147 14.55 -12.86 2.34
N LEU A 148 13.29 -12.45 2.20
CA LEU A 148 12.94 -11.34 1.30
C LEU A 148 13.32 -9.99 1.91
N PRO A 149 14.05 -9.14 1.15
CA PRO A 149 14.39 -7.80 1.60
C PRO A 149 13.12 -6.96 1.76
N GLY A 150 13.08 -6.12 2.79
CA GLY A 150 11.92 -5.26 3.07
C GLY A 150 10.75 -5.95 3.76
N VAL A 151 10.75 -7.29 3.86
CA VAL A 151 9.70 -8.04 4.55
C VAL A 151 9.99 -8.11 6.05
N TYR A 152 9.05 -7.65 6.84
CA TYR A 152 9.05 -7.75 8.29
C TYR A 152 8.09 -8.84 8.74
N GLN A 153 8.51 -9.62 9.73
CA GLN A 153 7.67 -10.62 10.39
C GLN A 153 7.54 -10.30 11.88
N ARG A 154 6.34 -10.47 12.42
CA ARG A 154 6.06 -10.27 13.84
C ARG A 154 6.91 -11.23 14.69
N GLY A 155 7.46 -10.75 15.79
CA GLY A 155 8.32 -11.54 16.67
C GLY A 155 9.74 -11.81 16.15
N LYS A 156 10.07 -11.40 14.91
CA LYS A 156 11.44 -11.50 14.37
C LYS A 156 12.18 -10.18 14.53
N ASN A 157 13.33 -10.20 15.18
CA ASN A 157 14.15 -9.01 15.46
C ASN A 157 15.38 -8.87 14.53
N ALA A 158 15.57 -9.80 13.59
CA ALA A 158 16.67 -9.72 12.63
C ALA A 158 16.61 -8.40 11.84
N PRO A 159 17.78 -7.79 11.53
CA PRO A 159 17.80 -6.62 10.65
C PRO A 159 17.19 -6.93 9.29
N VAL A 160 16.33 -6.03 8.82
CA VAL A 160 15.70 -6.16 7.50
C VAL A 160 16.41 -5.22 6.54
N ARG A 161 16.99 -5.79 5.48
CA ARG A 161 17.61 -5.02 4.41
C ARG A 161 16.52 -4.42 3.53
N ARG A 162 16.53 -3.10 3.36
CA ARG A 162 15.65 -2.44 2.39
C ARG A 162 16.31 -2.38 1.02
N VAL A 163 15.50 -2.58 -0.01
CA VAL A 163 15.93 -2.45 -1.40
C VAL A 163 15.02 -1.44 -2.09
N PHE A 164 15.62 -0.49 -2.78
CA PHE A 164 14.93 0.48 -3.62
C PHE A 164 15.41 0.30 -5.05
N SER A 165 14.50 0.20 -6.00
CA SER A 165 14.86 0.12 -7.41
C SER A 165 15.61 1.38 -7.84
N LYS A 166 16.67 1.23 -8.60
CA LYS A 166 17.38 2.36 -9.20
C LYS A 166 16.62 2.97 -10.39
N GLN A 167 15.74 2.20 -11.01
CA GLN A 167 15.01 2.56 -12.23
C GLN A 167 13.52 2.48 -11.96
N LEU A 168 12.84 3.62 -11.83
CA LEU A 168 11.39 3.64 -11.58
C LEU A 168 10.56 3.23 -12.81
N ASP A 169 11.12 3.36 -13.99
CA ASP A 169 10.46 2.99 -15.25
C ASP A 169 10.24 1.48 -15.41
N LEU A 170 10.93 0.67 -14.59
CA LEU A 170 10.65 -0.77 -14.53
C LEU A 170 9.33 -1.10 -13.84
N PHE A 171 8.76 -0.15 -13.08
CA PHE A 171 7.48 -0.35 -12.43
C PHE A 171 6.36 0.17 -13.33
N PRO A 172 5.35 -0.66 -13.62
CA PRO A 172 4.21 -0.21 -14.40
C PRO A 172 3.51 0.94 -13.68
N LEU A 173 3.11 1.94 -14.46
CA LEU A 173 2.16 2.94 -13.97
C LEU A 173 0.77 2.31 -13.95
N PRO A 174 -0.05 2.61 -12.92
CA PRO A 174 -1.34 1.94 -12.77
C PRO A 174 -2.30 2.32 -13.89
N ASP A 175 -3.19 1.39 -14.22
CA ASP A 175 -4.30 1.72 -15.09
C ASP A 175 -5.15 2.82 -14.46
N PRO A 176 -5.55 3.86 -15.21
CA PRO A 176 -6.41 4.92 -14.70
C PRO A 176 -7.66 4.42 -13.99
N SER A 177 -8.26 3.31 -14.43
CA SER A 177 -9.46 2.73 -13.83
C SER A 177 -9.27 2.33 -12.36
N LEU A 178 -8.07 1.90 -11.95
CA LEU A 178 -7.76 1.55 -10.57
C LEU A 178 -7.83 2.77 -9.62
N ILE A 179 -7.65 3.97 -10.15
CA ILE A 179 -7.62 5.22 -9.38
C ILE A 179 -8.93 5.99 -9.55
N ALA A 180 -9.54 5.91 -10.73
CA ALA A 180 -10.73 6.68 -11.07
C ALA A 180 -11.90 6.47 -10.09
N HIS A 181 -12.03 5.24 -9.55
CA HIS A 181 -13.05 4.94 -8.56
C HIS A 181 -12.92 5.79 -7.29
N SER A 182 -11.68 6.01 -6.82
CA SER A 182 -11.41 6.86 -5.66
C SER A 182 -11.70 8.35 -5.90
N LEU A 183 -11.83 8.76 -7.17
CA LEU A 183 -12.17 10.12 -7.59
C LEU A 183 -13.67 10.32 -7.82
N THR A 184 -14.46 9.24 -7.80
CA THR A 184 -15.89 9.28 -8.08
C THR A 184 -16.62 10.22 -7.12
N GLY A 185 -17.43 11.14 -7.66
CA GLY A 185 -18.23 12.11 -6.89
C GLY A 185 -17.45 13.34 -6.41
N ALA A 186 -16.15 13.44 -6.66
CA ALA A 186 -15.37 14.65 -6.43
C ALA A 186 -15.19 15.40 -7.76
N LYS A 187 -15.99 16.45 -7.97
CA LYS A 187 -15.77 17.36 -9.11
C LYS A 187 -14.38 18.00 -8.94
N ASP A 188 -13.59 17.99 -9.99
CA ASP A 188 -12.25 18.60 -10.03
C ASP A 188 -11.20 17.95 -9.09
N ALA A 189 -11.38 16.68 -8.72
CA ALA A 189 -10.38 15.98 -7.94
C ALA A 189 -9.07 15.84 -8.73
N PRO A 190 -7.93 16.27 -8.16
CA PRO A 190 -6.66 16.18 -8.86
C PRO A 190 -6.21 14.72 -8.99
N VAL A 191 -5.77 14.35 -10.18
CA VAL A 191 -5.14 13.06 -10.43
C VAL A 191 -3.70 13.11 -9.91
N PRO A 192 -3.31 12.25 -8.96
CA PRO A 192 -1.95 12.26 -8.45
C PRO A 192 -0.97 11.72 -9.50
N VAL A 193 0.11 12.45 -9.73
CA VAL A 193 1.20 12.03 -10.64
C VAL A 193 2.50 11.92 -9.86
N GLN A 194 3.13 10.74 -9.91
CA GLN A 194 4.42 10.52 -9.27
C GLN A 194 5.54 10.51 -10.31
N THR A 195 6.30 11.60 -10.36
CA THR A 195 7.43 11.78 -11.31
C THR A 195 8.76 11.30 -10.75
N ARG A 196 8.88 11.19 -9.42
CA ARG A 196 10.12 10.81 -8.73
C ARG A 196 9.84 10.15 -7.39
N ARG A 197 10.84 9.46 -6.84
CA ARG A 197 10.88 8.95 -5.46
C ARG A 197 12.25 9.24 -4.83
N GLY A 198 12.24 9.30 -3.50
CA GLY A 198 13.43 9.54 -2.69
C GLY A 198 13.73 11.01 -2.43
N CYS A 199 14.47 11.25 -1.35
CA CYS A 199 14.88 12.59 -0.95
C CYS A 199 16.23 12.54 -0.23
N PRO A 200 17.25 13.31 -0.65
CA PRO A 200 18.59 13.28 -0.07
C PRO A 200 18.69 14.06 1.24
N PHE A 201 17.67 14.84 1.59
CA PHE A 201 17.70 15.69 2.78
C PHE A 201 17.40 14.89 4.05
N SER A 202 17.94 15.38 5.19
CA SER A 202 17.77 14.78 6.52
C SER A 202 16.96 15.70 7.42
N CYS A 203 15.84 16.23 6.92
CA CYS A 203 14.95 17.10 7.71
C CYS A 203 14.39 16.31 8.91
N SER A 204 14.51 16.89 10.11
CA SER A 204 14.15 16.22 11.39
C SER A 204 12.67 15.81 11.50
N TYR A 205 11.80 16.42 10.74
CA TYR A 205 10.35 16.20 10.75
C TYR A 205 9.86 15.32 9.58
N CYS A 206 10.74 14.96 8.62
CA CYS A 206 10.31 14.34 7.36
C CYS A 206 10.63 12.85 7.31
N SER A 207 9.61 12.04 7.04
CA SER A 207 9.74 10.58 6.90
C SER A 207 10.04 10.12 5.46
N THR A 208 10.06 11.00 4.47
CA THR A 208 10.28 10.64 3.07
C THR A 208 11.54 9.78 2.85
N PRO A 209 12.73 10.10 3.41
CA PRO A 209 13.92 9.25 3.25
C PRO A 209 13.76 7.87 3.87
N THR A 210 12.93 7.75 4.91
CA THR A 210 12.62 6.45 5.53
C THR A 210 11.69 5.62 4.66
N ILE A 211 10.76 6.25 3.94
CA ILE A 211 9.76 5.56 3.10
C ILE A 211 10.35 5.24 1.73
N GLU A 212 10.98 6.20 1.07
CA GLU A 212 11.36 6.15 -0.34
C GLU A 212 12.87 6.05 -0.59
N GLY A 213 13.69 6.12 0.47
CA GLY A 213 15.15 6.15 0.38
C GLY A 213 15.73 7.56 0.17
N GLN A 214 17.06 7.66 0.25
CA GLN A 214 17.77 8.94 0.13
C GLN A 214 18.17 9.27 -1.31
N LEU A 215 18.22 8.28 -2.21
CA LEU A 215 18.55 8.51 -3.62
C LEU A 215 17.31 9.00 -4.37
N VAL A 216 17.42 10.17 -4.98
CA VAL A 216 16.37 10.67 -5.88
C VAL A 216 16.41 9.86 -7.19
N ARG A 217 15.29 9.29 -7.55
CA ARG A 217 15.08 8.48 -8.76
C ARG A 217 13.92 9.05 -9.54
N TRP A 218 14.06 9.12 -10.84
CA TRP A 218 13.09 9.77 -11.72
C TRP A 218 12.42 8.74 -12.63
N ARG A 219 11.19 9.03 -13.02
CA ARG A 219 10.56 8.41 -14.19
C ARG A 219 10.87 9.24 -15.42
N SER A 220 10.96 8.58 -16.58
CA SER A 220 11.12 9.30 -17.83
C SER A 220 9.90 10.19 -18.11
N PRO A 221 10.11 11.41 -18.61
CA PRO A 221 9.01 12.31 -18.97
C PRO A 221 8.05 11.70 -19.98
N GLU A 222 8.57 10.92 -20.91
CA GLU A 222 7.81 10.26 -21.98
C GLU A 222 6.78 9.29 -21.41
N LEU A 223 7.17 8.46 -20.41
CA LEU A 223 6.25 7.53 -19.75
C LEU A 223 5.19 8.27 -18.94
N ILE A 224 5.55 9.35 -18.28
CA ILE A 224 4.61 10.17 -17.51
C ILE A 224 3.59 10.80 -18.43
N VAL A 225 4.03 11.43 -19.54
CA VAL A 225 3.14 12.08 -20.51
C VAL A 225 2.22 11.05 -21.17
N ALA A 226 2.76 9.91 -21.59
CA ALA A 226 1.95 8.83 -22.17
C ALA A 226 0.90 8.29 -21.18
N TRP A 227 1.25 8.20 -19.91
CA TRP A 227 0.31 7.78 -18.87
C TRP A 227 -0.77 8.85 -18.61
N MET A 228 -0.38 10.13 -18.53
CA MET A 228 -1.33 11.24 -18.36
C MET A 228 -2.32 11.34 -19.51
N ALA A 229 -1.89 11.04 -20.75
CA ALA A 229 -2.77 11.05 -21.91
C ALA A 229 -3.86 9.95 -21.89
N ARG A 230 -3.81 9.02 -20.96
CA ARG A 230 -4.84 7.98 -20.77
C ARG A 230 -6.01 8.43 -19.90
N TRP A 231 -5.92 9.61 -19.29
CA TRP A 231 -6.96 10.25 -18.48
C TRP A 231 -7.86 11.18 -19.29
#